data_f33a271690b8a06ceb2479b250027e51
#
_entry.id   f33a271690b8a06ceb2479b250027e51
#
_cell.length_a   1.000
_cell.length_b   1.000
_cell.length_c   1.000
_cell.angle_alpha   90.00
_cell.angle_beta   90.00
_cell.angle_gamma   90.00
#
_symmetry.space_group_name_H-M   'P 1'
#
loop_
_entity.id
_entity.type
_entity.pdbx_description
1 polymer ?
#
loop_
_entity_poly.entity_id
_entity_poly.type
_entity_poly.pdbx_seq_one_letter_code
_entity_poly.pdbx_strand_id
1 'polypeptide(L)'
;MVFRNNSNVTQEDHGPRYDWDEEEKNDILGYFFWGYVITQIPGGRLSEKLGAKIVVGTGLLSASILTLLTPVAAHMGYLWLVVARFCLGVSLGIHWPSTPPIATKWIAPADTATFMSHMTASSLGVAVTLPVCGYLIAYWGWASVFYVTGSIALTWSLCWFYLIYDSPEEHPRISTTEKEKLRLEIKPVNTSLKKPPIPWMKMLTSGPVWSVIMGNTCAGCTFFVAFNQLPTYMSHVLHFNIKANGLFSSLPYLGKKCSLC
;
A
#
# COMPACT_ATOMS: atom_id res chain seq x y z
N MET A 1 -16.03 -8.11 2.14
CA MET A 1 -17.42 -7.71 2.40
C MET A 1 -18.32 -8.75 1.80
N VAL A 2 -19.26 -9.29 2.56
CA VAL A 2 -20.10 -10.39 2.11
C VAL A 2 -21.28 -9.82 1.37
N PHE A 3 -21.36 -10.09 0.07
CA PHE A 3 -22.47 -9.66 -0.77
C PHE A 3 -23.67 -10.59 -0.59
N ARG A 4 -24.84 -10.02 -0.41
CA ARG A 4 -26.10 -10.76 -0.42
C ARG A 4 -26.40 -11.18 -1.87
N ASN A 5 -26.10 -12.41 -2.24
CA ASN A 5 -26.56 -12.97 -3.51
C ASN A 5 -27.79 -13.84 -3.24
N ASN A 6 -28.90 -13.52 -3.89
CA ASN A 6 -30.19 -14.22 -3.79
C ASN A 6 -30.20 -15.58 -4.55
N SER A 7 -29.08 -16.20 -4.76
CA SER A 7 -29.01 -17.53 -5.37
C SER A 7 -28.56 -18.56 -4.33
N ASN A 8 -29.28 -19.65 -4.25
CA ASN A 8 -29.17 -20.81 -3.36
C ASN A 8 -27.81 -21.52 -3.39
N VAL A 9 -26.73 -20.81 -3.09
CA VAL A 9 -25.44 -21.40 -2.80
C VAL A 9 -25.30 -21.44 -1.29
N THR A 10 -25.37 -22.63 -0.72
CA THR A 10 -25.03 -22.91 0.67
C THR A 10 -23.57 -22.57 0.93
N GLN A 11 -23.27 -21.29 1.08
CA GLN A 11 -22.02 -20.82 1.62
C GLN A 11 -22.17 -20.75 3.13
N GLU A 12 -21.42 -21.56 3.84
CA GLU A 12 -21.21 -21.44 5.28
C GLU A 12 -20.42 -20.15 5.53
N ASP A 13 -21.15 -19.06 5.62
CA ASP A 13 -20.59 -17.72 5.78
C ASP A 13 -20.58 -17.40 7.27
N HIS A 14 -19.42 -17.53 7.88
CA HIS A 14 -19.21 -17.30 9.31
C HIS A 14 -19.03 -15.79 9.56
N GLY A 15 -20.06 -15.11 10.08
CA GLY A 15 -19.95 -13.74 10.55
C GLY A 15 -21.20 -12.88 10.32
N PRO A 16 -21.31 -11.72 11.00
CA PRO A 16 -22.45 -10.81 10.84
C PRO A 16 -22.48 -10.25 9.42
N ARG A 17 -23.67 -10.24 8.83
CA ARG A 17 -23.94 -9.65 7.52
C ARG A 17 -24.51 -8.26 7.72
N TYR A 18 -24.01 -7.31 6.93
CA TYR A 18 -24.48 -5.93 6.90
C TYR A 18 -25.31 -5.70 5.64
N ASP A 19 -26.49 -5.15 5.79
CA ASP A 19 -27.41 -4.82 4.69
C ASP A 19 -27.08 -3.39 4.20
N TRP A 20 -25.91 -3.23 3.57
CA TRP A 20 -25.51 -1.96 2.95
C TRP A 20 -25.91 -1.95 1.49
N ASP A 21 -26.41 -0.81 1.04
CA ASP A 21 -26.70 -0.56 -0.36
C ASP A 21 -25.42 -0.54 -1.22
N GLU A 22 -25.56 -0.70 -2.54
CA GLU A 22 -24.41 -0.70 -3.46
C GLU A 22 -23.68 0.65 -3.46
N GLU A 23 -24.39 1.77 -3.28
CA GLU A 23 -23.79 3.09 -3.12
C GLU A 23 -22.91 3.16 -1.86
N GLU A 24 -23.42 2.71 -0.73
CA GLU A 24 -22.68 2.68 0.54
C GLU A 24 -21.41 1.82 0.46
N LYS A 25 -21.48 0.68 -0.23
CA LYS A 25 -20.30 -0.18 -0.48
C LYS A 25 -19.24 0.51 -1.30
N ASN A 26 -19.65 1.20 -2.37
CA ASN A 26 -18.74 1.94 -3.24
C ASN A 26 -18.12 3.13 -2.50
N ASP A 27 -18.88 3.80 -1.66
CA ASP A 27 -18.40 4.89 -0.83
C ASP A 27 -17.32 4.41 0.17
N ILE A 28 -17.55 3.32 0.89
CA ILE A 28 -16.59 2.73 1.82
C ILE A 28 -15.24 2.43 1.11
N LEU A 29 -15.28 1.99 -0.15
CA LEU A 29 -14.09 1.77 -0.95
C LEU A 29 -13.48 3.08 -1.46
N GLY A 30 -14.32 4.03 -1.89
CA GLY A 30 -13.92 5.31 -2.47
C GLY A 30 -13.24 6.24 -1.46
N TYR A 31 -13.75 6.36 -0.24
CA TYR A 31 -13.20 7.25 0.77
C TYR A 31 -11.76 6.91 1.20
N PHE A 32 -11.36 5.65 1.09
CA PHE A 32 -9.97 5.26 1.25
C PHE A 32 -9.05 5.98 0.25
N PHE A 33 -9.44 6.02 -1.02
CA PHE A 33 -8.63 6.66 -2.07
C PHE A 33 -8.57 8.18 -1.93
N TRP A 34 -9.64 8.82 -1.45
CA TRP A 34 -9.62 10.25 -1.14
C TRP A 34 -8.58 10.58 -0.06
N GLY A 35 -8.61 9.83 1.05
CA GLY A 35 -7.58 10.00 2.10
C GLY A 35 -6.16 9.76 1.58
N TYR A 36 -5.99 8.74 0.73
CA TYR A 36 -4.72 8.37 0.14
C TYR A 36 -4.13 9.46 -0.76
N VAL A 37 -4.94 10.05 -1.64
CA VAL A 37 -4.49 11.10 -2.58
C VAL A 37 -4.10 12.38 -1.85
N ILE A 38 -4.90 12.82 -0.87
CA ILE A 38 -4.66 14.05 -0.13
C ILE A 38 -3.29 14.05 0.56
N THR A 39 -2.83 12.91 1.04
CA THR A 39 -1.60 12.80 1.83
C THR A 39 -0.34 12.52 1.01
N GLN A 40 -0.44 12.20 -0.27
CA GLN A 40 0.73 11.91 -1.10
C GLN A 40 1.73 13.08 -1.16
N ILE A 41 1.26 14.28 -1.52
CA ILE A 41 2.15 15.44 -1.66
C ILE A 41 2.67 15.93 -0.30
N PRO A 42 1.81 16.15 0.72
CA PRO A 42 2.29 16.52 2.06
C PRO A 42 3.21 15.47 2.68
N GLY A 43 2.92 14.17 2.48
CA GLY A 43 3.69 13.06 3.03
C GLY A 43 5.13 13.02 2.51
N GLY A 44 5.33 13.20 1.21
CA GLY A 44 6.66 13.31 0.62
C GLY A 44 7.47 14.47 1.20
N ARG A 45 6.82 15.64 1.37
CA ARG A 45 7.48 16.81 1.97
C ARG A 45 7.78 16.62 3.46
N LEU A 46 6.91 15.93 4.16
CA LEU A 46 7.08 15.62 5.58
C LEU A 46 8.26 14.66 5.79
N SER A 47 8.39 13.65 4.93
CA SER A 47 9.50 12.70 4.99
C SER A 47 10.87 13.33 4.70
N GLU A 48 10.92 14.36 3.85
CA GLU A 48 12.14 15.13 3.62
C GLU A 48 12.57 15.97 4.84
N LYS A 49 11.61 16.42 5.68
CA LYS A 49 11.86 17.27 6.83
C LYS A 49 12.09 16.51 8.13
N LEU A 50 11.25 15.52 8.40
CA LEU A 50 11.25 14.78 9.66
C LEU A 50 12.04 13.46 9.59
N GLY A 51 12.47 13.06 8.39
CA GLY A 51 13.02 11.76 8.13
C GLY A 51 11.96 10.74 7.70
N ALA A 52 12.33 9.92 6.74
CA ALA A 52 11.40 8.95 6.17
C ALA A 52 11.14 7.78 7.13
N LYS A 53 12.10 7.41 8.00
CA LYS A 53 11.92 6.40 9.06
C LYS A 53 10.69 6.70 9.92
N ILE A 54 10.61 7.92 10.45
CA ILE A 54 9.53 8.33 11.36
C ILE A 54 8.21 8.41 10.59
N VAL A 55 8.19 9.06 9.43
CA VAL A 55 6.97 9.31 8.66
C VAL A 55 6.36 8.00 8.16
N VAL A 56 7.16 7.12 7.59
CA VAL A 56 6.70 5.79 7.13
C VAL A 56 6.31 4.90 8.32
N GLY A 57 7.13 4.88 9.37
CA GLY A 57 6.85 4.07 10.56
C GLY A 57 5.55 4.46 11.26
N THR A 58 5.31 5.76 11.46
CA THR A 58 4.05 6.24 12.07
C THR A 58 2.85 5.99 11.17
N GLY A 59 3.01 6.13 9.85
CA GLY A 59 1.99 5.77 8.87
C GLY A 59 1.62 4.29 8.90
N LEU A 60 2.61 3.40 8.95
CA LEU A 60 2.39 1.95 9.08
C LEU A 60 1.75 1.58 10.42
N LEU A 61 2.19 2.20 11.51
CA LEU A 61 1.64 1.95 12.85
C LEU A 61 0.18 2.37 12.92
N SER A 62 -0.15 3.59 12.47
CA SER A 62 -1.54 4.05 12.46
C SER A 62 -2.41 3.22 11.53
N ALA A 63 -1.91 2.83 10.35
CA ALA A 63 -2.63 1.96 9.42
C ALA A 63 -2.90 0.58 10.01
N SER A 64 -1.95 -0.03 10.73
CA SER A 64 -2.13 -1.34 11.36
C SER A 64 -3.18 -1.29 12.47
N ILE A 65 -3.16 -0.25 13.31
CA ILE A 65 -4.17 -0.04 14.36
C ILE A 65 -5.57 0.16 13.73
N LEU A 66 -5.69 1.01 12.71
CA LEU A 66 -6.96 1.23 12.02
C LEU A 66 -7.48 -0.04 11.34
N THR A 67 -6.57 -0.87 10.81
CA THR A 67 -6.95 -2.17 10.24
C THR A 67 -7.52 -3.10 11.31
N LEU A 68 -6.90 -3.19 12.49
CA LEU A 68 -7.42 -3.97 13.62
C LEU A 68 -8.76 -3.45 14.14
N LEU A 69 -8.98 -2.13 14.10
CA LEU A 69 -10.23 -1.48 14.51
C LEU A 69 -11.33 -1.56 13.44
N THR A 70 -11.00 -1.92 12.20
CA THR A 70 -12.00 -1.98 11.11
C THR A 70 -13.22 -2.87 11.42
N PRO A 71 -13.08 -4.09 12.00
CA PRO A 71 -14.24 -4.89 12.37
C PRO A 71 -15.12 -4.21 13.43
N VAL A 72 -14.49 -3.55 14.40
CA VAL A 72 -15.23 -2.79 15.44
C VAL A 72 -15.98 -1.61 14.83
N ALA A 73 -15.33 -0.85 13.94
CA ALA A 73 -15.97 0.25 13.22
C ALA A 73 -17.15 -0.21 12.37
N ALA A 74 -17.07 -1.40 11.77
CA ALA A 74 -18.17 -2.00 11.02
C ALA A 74 -19.37 -2.33 11.92
N HIS A 75 -19.11 -2.78 13.15
CA HIS A 75 -20.18 -3.02 14.14
C HIS A 75 -20.83 -1.71 14.65
N MET A 76 -20.09 -0.62 14.71
CA MET A 76 -20.59 0.69 15.13
C MET A 76 -21.47 1.37 14.07
N GLY A 77 -21.37 0.94 12.81
CA GLY A 77 -22.20 1.42 11.71
C GLY A 77 -21.41 1.99 10.53
N TYR A 78 -22.15 2.32 9.47
CA TYR A 78 -21.60 2.79 8.18
C TYR A 78 -20.65 3.98 8.33
N LEU A 79 -21.05 5.03 9.03
CA LEU A 79 -20.26 6.27 9.15
C LEU A 79 -18.88 6.02 9.78
N TRP A 80 -18.82 5.21 10.84
CA TRP A 80 -17.58 4.88 11.52
C TRP A 80 -16.62 4.09 10.62
N LEU A 81 -17.18 3.20 9.78
CA LEU A 81 -16.38 2.46 8.82
C LEU A 81 -15.81 3.35 7.71
N VAL A 82 -16.60 4.31 7.20
CA VAL A 82 -16.16 5.31 6.23
C VAL A 82 -15.01 6.16 6.80
N VAL A 83 -15.16 6.67 8.02
CA VAL A 83 -14.11 7.44 8.72
C VAL A 83 -12.84 6.60 8.89
N ALA A 84 -12.97 5.34 9.35
CA ALA A 84 -11.82 4.44 9.49
C ALA A 84 -11.12 4.20 8.15
N ARG A 85 -11.86 4.03 7.05
CA ARG A 85 -11.31 3.88 5.70
C ARG A 85 -10.59 5.13 5.21
N PHE A 86 -11.17 6.30 5.43
CA PHE A 86 -10.52 7.57 5.11
C PHE A 86 -9.21 7.75 5.88
N CYS A 87 -9.22 7.54 7.20
CA CYS A 87 -8.02 7.62 8.03
C CYS A 87 -6.96 6.59 7.63
N LEU A 88 -7.38 5.38 7.23
CA LEU A 88 -6.48 4.36 6.71
C LEU A 88 -5.82 4.82 5.40
N GLY A 89 -6.59 5.45 4.49
CA GLY A 89 -6.07 6.07 3.28
C GLY A 89 -5.04 7.15 3.59
N VAL A 90 -5.35 8.07 4.51
CA VAL A 90 -4.44 9.13 4.99
C VAL A 90 -3.12 8.52 5.49
N SER A 91 -3.18 7.46 6.28
CA SER A 91 -2.00 6.80 6.85
C SER A 91 -1.12 6.11 5.80
N LEU A 92 -1.72 5.50 4.78
CA LEU A 92 -0.98 4.77 3.74
C LEU A 92 -0.52 5.65 2.56
N GLY A 93 -1.19 6.78 2.32
CA GLY A 93 -0.86 7.67 1.21
C GLY A 93 0.53 8.31 1.29
N ILE A 94 1.09 8.41 2.50
CA ILE A 94 2.45 8.93 2.72
C ILE A 94 3.56 7.94 2.34
N HIS A 95 3.25 6.66 2.18
CA HIS A 95 4.25 5.59 2.06
C HIS A 95 5.06 5.67 0.76
N TRP A 96 4.39 5.74 -0.40
CA TRP A 96 5.04 5.80 -1.71
C TRP A 96 5.95 7.03 -1.89
N PRO A 97 5.51 8.24 -1.60
CA PRO A 97 6.35 9.43 -1.78
C PRO A 97 7.49 9.52 -0.77
N SER A 98 7.45 8.77 0.33
CA SER A 98 8.52 8.71 1.32
C SER A 98 9.65 7.72 0.98
N THR A 99 9.46 6.85 -0.01
CA THR A 99 10.46 5.85 -0.42
C THR A 99 11.69 6.46 -1.10
N PRO A 100 11.59 7.39 -2.06
CA PRO A 100 12.75 7.98 -2.73
C PRO A 100 13.76 8.65 -1.78
N PRO A 101 13.36 9.41 -0.76
CA PRO A 101 14.31 9.98 0.21
C PRO A 101 15.17 8.96 0.96
N ILE A 102 14.65 7.76 1.23
CA ILE A 102 15.45 6.66 1.81
C ILE A 102 16.37 6.08 0.73
N ALA A 103 15.81 5.76 -0.44
CA ALA A 103 16.54 5.13 -1.52
C ALA A 103 17.80 5.93 -1.92
N THR A 104 17.69 7.25 -2.03
CA THR A 104 18.82 8.12 -2.40
C THR A 104 19.95 8.16 -1.39
N LYS A 105 19.71 7.76 -0.14
CA LYS A 105 20.72 7.72 0.92
C LYS A 105 21.35 6.34 1.10
N TRP A 106 20.66 5.27 0.69
CA TRP A 106 21.08 3.89 0.91
C TRP A 106 21.52 3.16 -0.35
N ILE A 107 21.16 3.67 -1.52
CA ILE A 107 21.33 2.94 -2.78
C ILE A 107 22.23 3.74 -3.71
N ALA A 108 23.30 3.09 -4.15
CA ALA A 108 24.19 3.66 -5.15
C ALA A 108 23.43 3.88 -6.48
N PRO A 109 23.75 4.93 -7.25
CA PRO A 109 23.11 5.20 -8.54
C PRO A 109 23.14 4.00 -9.50
N ALA A 110 24.19 3.18 -9.45
CA ALA A 110 24.33 1.98 -10.26
C ALA A 110 23.28 0.89 -9.92
N ASP A 111 22.86 0.80 -8.65
CA ASP A 111 21.95 -0.23 -8.16
C ASP A 111 20.48 0.22 -8.16
N THR A 112 20.21 1.45 -8.58
CA THR A 112 18.85 2.02 -8.58
C THR A 112 17.87 1.19 -9.41
N ALA A 113 18.30 0.67 -10.57
CA ALA A 113 17.45 -0.17 -11.41
C ALA A 113 17.06 -1.48 -10.70
N THR A 114 18.02 -2.12 -10.05
CA THR A 114 17.81 -3.34 -9.26
C THR A 114 16.84 -3.08 -8.10
N PHE A 115 17.02 -1.98 -7.40
CA PHE A 115 16.11 -1.57 -6.33
C PHE A 115 14.67 -1.35 -6.83
N MET A 116 14.51 -0.65 -7.96
CA MET A 116 13.19 -0.43 -8.56
C MET A 116 12.53 -1.74 -9.00
N SER A 117 13.31 -2.70 -9.49
CA SER A 117 12.82 -4.05 -9.81
C SER A 117 12.31 -4.78 -8.55
N HIS A 118 13.03 -4.69 -7.42
CA HIS A 118 12.60 -5.26 -6.16
C HIS A 118 11.33 -4.59 -5.59
N MET A 119 11.18 -3.29 -5.78
CA MET A 119 9.94 -2.59 -5.43
C MET A 119 8.72 -3.16 -6.18
N THR A 120 8.90 -3.58 -7.43
CA THR A 120 7.85 -4.22 -8.23
C THR A 120 7.49 -5.63 -7.70
N ALA A 121 8.39 -6.26 -6.94
CA ALA A 121 8.14 -7.56 -6.30
C ALA A 121 7.02 -7.53 -5.24
N SER A 122 6.54 -6.33 -4.86
CA SER A 122 5.34 -6.16 -4.03
C SER A 122 4.11 -6.90 -4.57
N SER A 123 4.05 -7.13 -5.89
CA SER A 123 3.00 -7.94 -6.54
C SER A 123 2.95 -9.38 -6.01
N LEU A 124 4.08 -9.95 -5.56
CA LEU A 124 4.11 -11.26 -4.91
C LEU A 124 3.36 -11.26 -3.58
N GLY A 125 3.44 -10.15 -2.84
CA GLY A 125 2.65 -9.98 -1.62
C GLY A 125 1.15 -10.12 -1.89
N VAL A 126 0.65 -9.49 -2.95
CA VAL A 126 -0.75 -9.60 -3.38
C VAL A 126 -1.09 -11.05 -3.76
N ALA A 127 -0.22 -11.70 -4.55
CA ALA A 127 -0.42 -13.07 -5.00
C ALA A 127 -0.54 -14.08 -3.85
N VAL A 128 0.18 -13.86 -2.75
CA VAL A 128 0.08 -14.69 -1.53
C VAL A 128 -1.10 -14.27 -0.65
N THR A 129 -1.33 -12.99 -0.50
CA THR A 129 -2.36 -12.46 0.44
C THR A 129 -3.78 -12.82 -0.03
N LEU A 130 -4.08 -12.75 -1.33
CA LEU A 130 -5.43 -13.03 -1.84
C LEU A 130 -5.91 -14.47 -1.52
N PRO A 131 -5.15 -15.54 -1.78
CA PRO A 131 -5.55 -16.90 -1.38
C PRO A 131 -5.68 -17.03 0.14
N VAL A 132 -4.73 -16.49 0.91
CA VAL A 132 -4.77 -16.53 2.38
C VAL A 132 -6.04 -15.86 2.90
N CYS A 133 -6.40 -14.69 2.39
CA CYS A 133 -7.63 -14.00 2.74
C CYS A 133 -8.87 -14.84 2.37
N GLY A 134 -8.88 -15.48 1.21
CA GLY A 134 -9.96 -16.37 0.80
C GLY A 134 -10.16 -17.55 1.76
N TYR A 135 -9.07 -18.17 2.24
CA TYR A 135 -9.12 -19.22 3.26
C TYR A 135 -9.58 -18.70 4.62
N LEU A 136 -9.05 -17.57 5.08
CA LEU A 136 -9.44 -16.96 6.35
C LEU A 136 -10.94 -16.65 6.40
N ILE A 137 -11.48 -16.07 5.32
CA ILE A 137 -12.91 -15.76 5.23
C ILE A 137 -13.74 -17.03 5.28
N ALA A 138 -13.33 -18.05 4.56
CA ALA A 138 -14.09 -19.29 4.44
C ALA A 138 -14.17 -20.11 5.75
N TYR A 139 -13.15 -20.04 6.62
CA TYR A 139 -13.11 -20.82 7.85
C TYR A 139 -13.44 -19.99 9.11
N TRP A 140 -13.01 -18.74 9.17
CA TRP A 140 -13.09 -17.91 10.38
C TRP A 140 -13.89 -16.61 10.19
N GLY A 141 -14.46 -16.43 9.00
CA GLY A 141 -15.26 -15.26 8.68
C GLY A 141 -14.42 -14.03 8.28
N TRP A 142 -15.09 -13.03 7.76
CA TRP A 142 -14.47 -11.83 7.17
C TRP A 142 -13.63 -11.01 8.16
N ALA A 143 -14.02 -10.95 9.44
CA ALA A 143 -13.30 -10.16 10.45
C ALA A 143 -11.89 -10.71 10.72
N SER A 144 -11.69 -12.02 10.57
CA SER A 144 -10.38 -12.67 10.79
C SER A 144 -9.28 -12.12 9.88
N VAL A 145 -9.62 -11.73 8.65
CA VAL A 145 -8.67 -11.12 7.71
C VAL A 145 -8.07 -9.85 8.30
N PHE A 146 -8.89 -8.98 8.88
CA PHE A 146 -8.43 -7.71 9.45
C PHE A 146 -7.59 -7.93 10.71
N TYR A 147 -7.95 -8.89 11.55
CA TYR A 147 -7.16 -9.22 12.74
C TYR A 147 -5.81 -9.83 12.37
N VAL A 148 -5.76 -10.77 11.44
CA VAL A 148 -4.51 -11.43 11.02
C VAL A 148 -3.60 -10.44 10.28
N THR A 149 -4.12 -9.75 9.25
CA THR A 149 -3.31 -8.80 8.47
C THR A 149 -2.89 -7.60 9.30
N GLY A 150 -3.79 -7.08 10.17
CA GLY A 150 -3.48 -5.98 11.07
C GLY A 150 -2.42 -6.34 12.11
N SER A 151 -2.45 -7.57 12.67
CA SER A 151 -1.43 -8.05 13.61
C SER A 151 -0.06 -8.21 12.94
N ILE A 152 -0.02 -8.76 11.73
CA ILE A 152 1.22 -8.86 10.95
C ILE A 152 1.78 -7.46 10.64
N ALA A 153 0.91 -6.53 10.21
CA ALA A 153 1.30 -5.15 9.91
C ALA A 153 1.80 -4.41 11.17
N LEU A 154 1.15 -4.64 12.32
CA LEU A 154 1.56 -4.06 13.60
C LEU A 154 2.95 -4.57 14.01
N THR A 155 3.16 -5.88 13.96
CA THR A 155 4.47 -6.48 14.24
C THR A 155 5.54 -5.93 13.31
N TRP A 156 5.24 -5.83 12.01
CA TRP A 156 6.16 -5.25 11.04
C TRP A 156 6.45 -3.77 11.32
N SER A 157 5.46 -2.96 11.70
CA SER A 157 5.66 -1.56 12.03
C SER A 157 6.57 -1.36 13.25
N LEU A 158 6.46 -2.22 14.26
CA LEU A 158 7.38 -2.21 15.41
C LEU A 158 8.81 -2.61 15.00
N CYS A 159 8.94 -3.66 14.17
CA CYS A 159 10.23 -4.05 13.59
C CYS A 159 10.83 -2.92 12.73
N TRP A 160 10.03 -2.16 12.01
CA TRP A 160 10.46 -1.03 11.21
C TRP A 160 11.24 0.00 12.04
N PHE A 161 10.69 0.42 13.16
CA PHE A 161 11.37 1.40 14.03
C PHE A 161 12.72 0.89 14.57
N TYR A 162 12.86 -0.42 14.76
CA TYR A 162 14.08 -1.04 15.26
C TYR A 162 15.11 -1.28 14.14
N LEU A 163 14.68 -1.67 12.95
CA LEU A 163 15.56 -2.11 11.86
C LEU A 163 15.97 -0.99 10.90
N ILE A 164 15.08 -0.02 10.64
CA ILE A 164 15.29 0.99 9.60
C ILE A 164 15.87 2.27 10.19
N TYR A 165 16.81 2.85 9.46
CA TYR A 165 17.46 4.12 9.76
C TYR A 165 17.44 5.03 8.53
N ASP A 166 17.38 6.34 8.75
CA ASP A 166 17.26 7.32 7.66
C ASP A 166 18.54 7.46 6.84
N SER A 167 19.70 7.16 7.44
CA SER A 167 20.99 7.22 6.74
C SER A 167 21.97 6.14 7.25
N PRO A 168 22.94 5.72 6.41
CA PRO A 168 24.01 4.82 6.83
C PRO A 168 24.85 5.37 8.00
N GLU A 169 24.89 6.69 8.14
CA GLU A 169 25.65 7.36 9.19
C GLU A 169 25.04 7.15 10.59
N GLU A 170 23.72 7.05 10.66
CA GLU A 170 22.97 6.86 11.90
C GLU A 170 22.79 5.37 12.26
N HIS A 171 23.17 4.45 11.38
CA HIS A 171 22.95 3.02 11.61
C HIS A 171 24.01 2.44 12.55
N PRO A 172 23.62 1.93 13.75
CA PRO A 172 24.59 1.51 14.78
C PRO A 172 25.34 0.21 14.45
N ARG A 173 24.84 -0.58 13.50
CA ARG A 173 25.37 -1.92 13.19
C ARG A 173 26.03 -2.03 11.81
N ILE A 174 26.17 -0.92 11.07
CA ILE A 174 26.81 -0.93 9.76
C ILE A 174 28.33 -1.12 9.91
N SER A 175 28.92 -1.93 9.02
CA SER A 175 30.38 -2.09 8.97
C SER A 175 31.05 -0.80 8.49
N THR A 176 32.24 -0.50 9.06
CA THR A 176 33.03 0.66 8.62
C THR A 176 33.40 0.60 7.15
N THR A 177 33.69 -0.58 6.62
CA THR A 177 33.98 -0.81 5.20
C THR A 177 32.76 -0.55 4.30
N GLU A 178 31.60 -0.98 4.72
CA GLU A 178 30.34 -0.75 3.99
C GLU A 178 29.95 0.74 4.00
N LYS A 179 30.09 1.39 5.15
CA LYS A 179 29.85 2.82 5.29
C LYS A 179 30.77 3.65 4.39
N GLU A 180 32.05 3.31 4.31
CA GLU A 180 33.01 3.98 3.45
C GLU A 180 32.68 3.77 1.96
N LYS A 181 32.33 2.54 1.59
CA LYS A 181 31.91 2.20 0.22
C LYS A 181 30.68 3.03 -0.19
N LEU A 182 29.63 3.06 0.62
CA LEU A 182 28.43 3.85 0.35
C LEU A 182 28.74 5.35 0.25
N ARG A 183 29.65 5.86 1.08
CA ARG A 183 30.08 7.26 1.06
C ARG A 183 30.83 7.63 -0.22
N LEU A 184 31.56 6.71 -0.80
CA LEU A 184 32.29 6.90 -2.06
C LEU A 184 31.34 6.83 -3.27
N GLU A 185 30.38 5.91 -3.24
CA GLU A 185 29.45 5.66 -4.34
C GLU A 185 28.26 6.65 -4.36
N ILE A 186 27.78 7.03 -3.18
CA ILE A 186 26.70 8.02 -3.03
C ILE A 186 27.37 9.37 -2.87
N LYS A 187 27.39 10.18 -3.95
CA LYS A 187 27.87 11.58 -3.85
C LYS A 187 27.13 12.28 -2.73
N PRO A 188 27.85 12.94 -1.78
CA PRO A 188 27.18 13.66 -0.71
C PRO A 188 26.26 14.70 -1.35
N VAL A 189 24.97 14.54 -1.14
CA VAL A 189 24.00 15.59 -1.43
C VAL A 189 24.42 16.76 -0.52
N ASN A 190 24.94 17.83 -1.12
CA ASN A 190 25.37 19.01 -0.39
C ASN A 190 24.17 19.57 0.40
N THR A 191 24.00 19.09 1.60
CA THR A 191 22.94 19.52 2.54
C THR A 191 23.13 20.97 3.00
N SER A 192 24.32 21.54 2.75
CA SER A 192 24.66 22.92 3.11
C SER A 192 24.08 23.99 2.18
N LEU A 193 23.67 23.61 0.98
CA LEU A 193 22.99 24.54 0.07
C LEU A 193 21.50 24.58 0.43
N LYS A 194 20.99 25.76 0.81
CA LYS A 194 19.54 25.99 0.94
C LYS A 194 18.86 25.40 -0.30
N LYS A 195 18.02 24.38 -0.11
CA LYS A 195 17.25 23.79 -1.22
C LYS A 195 16.51 24.92 -1.93
N PRO A 196 16.67 25.10 -3.25
CA PRO A 196 15.98 26.17 -3.96
C PRO A 196 14.46 25.98 -3.84
N PRO A 197 13.68 27.04 -3.87
CA PRO A 197 12.23 26.93 -3.84
C PRO A 197 11.75 26.11 -5.05
N ILE A 198 10.77 25.25 -4.82
CA ILE A 198 10.26 24.37 -5.86
C ILE A 198 9.58 25.20 -6.95
N PRO A 199 10.00 25.09 -8.21
CA PRO A 199 9.46 25.91 -9.30
C PRO A 199 8.13 25.32 -9.81
N TRP A 200 7.07 25.35 -9.00
CA TRP A 200 5.75 24.77 -9.30
C TRP A 200 5.21 25.16 -10.68
N MET A 201 5.29 26.44 -11.04
CA MET A 201 4.78 26.93 -12.32
C MET A 201 5.52 26.30 -13.52
N LYS A 202 6.86 26.17 -13.42
CA LYS A 202 7.65 25.55 -14.49
C LYS A 202 7.34 24.03 -14.62
N MET A 203 7.04 23.38 -13.50
CA MET A 203 6.64 21.97 -13.53
C MET A 203 5.26 21.79 -14.18
N LEU A 204 4.28 22.63 -13.83
CA LEU A 204 2.92 22.55 -14.36
C LEU A 204 2.83 22.93 -15.85
N THR A 205 3.78 23.71 -16.36
CA THR A 205 3.81 24.10 -17.80
C THR A 205 4.72 23.20 -18.65
N SER A 206 5.39 22.20 -18.04
CA SER A 206 6.35 21.33 -18.75
C SER A 206 5.64 20.15 -19.44
N GLY A 207 5.77 20.05 -20.76
CA GLY A 207 5.23 18.93 -21.55
C GLY A 207 5.75 17.53 -21.10
N PRO A 208 7.06 17.34 -20.86
CA PRO A 208 7.58 16.08 -20.34
C PRO A 208 6.97 15.66 -19.01
N VAL A 209 6.70 16.61 -18.10
CA VAL A 209 6.04 16.31 -16.81
C VAL A 209 4.62 15.79 -17.04
N TRP A 210 3.86 16.42 -17.92
CA TRP A 210 2.51 15.97 -18.28
C TRP A 210 2.51 14.58 -18.93
N SER A 211 3.48 14.28 -19.80
CA SER A 211 3.62 12.96 -20.41
C SER A 211 3.81 11.86 -19.36
N VAL A 212 4.67 12.11 -18.37
CA VAL A 212 4.88 11.18 -17.24
C VAL A 212 3.61 11.03 -16.39
N ILE A 213 2.94 12.15 -16.08
CA ILE A 213 1.68 12.13 -15.31
C ILE A 213 0.63 11.30 -16.04
N MET A 214 0.39 11.55 -17.32
CA MET A 214 -0.61 10.83 -18.12
C MET A 214 -0.27 9.34 -18.23
N GLY A 215 0.99 8.99 -18.50
CA GLY A 215 1.43 7.59 -18.56
C GLY A 215 1.20 6.85 -17.25
N ASN A 216 1.59 7.44 -16.13
CA ASN A 216 1.36 6.84 -14.81
C ASN A 216 -0.13 6.77 -14.45
N THR A 217 -0.92 7.77 -14.83
CA THR A 217 -2.36 7.78 -14.57
C THR A 217 -3.05 6.65 -15.33
N CYS A 218 -2.77 6.48 -16.63
CA CYS A 218 -3.33 5.40 -17.43
C CYS A 218 -2.93 4.01 -16.90
N ALA A 219 -1.65 3.83 -16.60
CA ALA A 219 -1.16 2.58 -16.03
C ALA A 219 -1.79 2.28 -14.65
N GLY A 220 -1.90 3.31 -13.81
CA GLY A 220 -2.54 3.22 -12.50
C GLY A 220 -4.02 2.89 -12.59
N CYS A 221 -4.78 3.58 -13.44
CA CYS A 221 -6.20 3.29 -13.67
C CYS A 221 -6.41 1.84 -14.10
N THR A 222 -5.63 1.35 -15.07
CA THR A 222 -5.72 -0.04 -15.53
C THR A 222 -5.43 -1.02 -14.39
N PHE A 223 -4.38 -0.76 -13.62
CA PHE A 223 -3.99 -1.61 -12.50
C PHE A 223 -5.07 -1.64 -11.40
N PHE A 224 -5.55 -0.47 -10.98
CA PHE A 224 -6.55 -0.39 -9.89
C PHE A 224 -7.92 -0.92 -10.29
N VAL A 225 -8.35 -0.70 -11.54
CA VAL A 225 -9.60 -1.30 -12.06
C VAL A 225 -9.48 -2.82 -12.07
N ALA A 226 -8.40 -3.37 -12.63
CA ALA A 226 -8.19 -4.80 -12.65
C ALA A 226 -8.12 -5.38 -11.22
N PHE A 227 -7.40 -4.70 -10.31
CA PHE A 227 -7.26 -5.15 -8.92
C PHE A 227 -8.59 -5.21 -8.15
N ASN A 228 -9.42 -4.17 -8.28
CA ASN A 228 -10.67 -4.10 -7.54
C ASN A 228 -11.80 -4.90 -8.18
N GLN A 229 -11.86 -4.91 -9.53
CA GLN A 229 -12.99 -5.51 -10.24
C GLN A 229 -12.81 -7.00 -10.53
N LEU A 230 -11.56 -7.51 -10.60
CA LEU A 230 -11.33 -8.92 -10.92
C LEU A 230 -11.97 -9.88 -9.89
N PRO A 231 -11.79 -9.70 -8.56
CA PRO A 231 -12.48 -10.54 -7.58
C PRO A 231 -14.00 -10.44 -7.64
N THR A 232 -14.51 -9.23 -7.90
CA THR A 232 -15.94 -8.97 -8.06
C THR A 232 -16.50 -9.68 -9.28
N TYR A 233 -15.83 -9.58 -10.43
CA TYR A 233 -16.19 -10.27 -11.67
C TYR A 233 -16.20 -11.79 -11.49
N MET A 234 -15.17 -12.36 -10.86
CA MET A 234 -15.05 -13.79 -10.57
C MET A 234 -16.19 -14.29 -9.69
N SER A 235 -16.66 -13.49 -8.74
CA SER A 235 -17.77 -13.89 -7.86
C SER A 235 -19.13 -13.70 -8.49
N HIS A 236 -19.38 -12.57 -9.19
CA HIS A 236 -20.70 -12.24 -9.72
C HIS A 236 -21.00 -12.86 -11.08
N VAL A 237 -20.02 -12.98 -11.97
CA VAL A 237 -20.21 -13.46 -13.35
C VAL A 237 -19.84 -14.94 -13.46
N LEU A 238 -18.72 -15.35 -12.88
CA LEU A 238 -18.24 -16.74 -12.98
C LEU A 238 -18.70 -17.61 -11.81
N HIS A 239 -19.39 -17.04 -10.81
CA HIS A 239 -19.93 -17.73 -9.64
C HIS A 239 -18.92 -18.60 -8.88
N PHE A 240 -17.65 -18.18 -8.85
CA PHE A 240 -16.63 -18.88 -8.08
C PHE A 240 -16.87 -18.72 -6.58
N ASN A 241 -16.63 -19.79 -5.83
CA ASN A 241 -16.64 -19.72 -4.38
C ASN A 241 -15.44 -18.87 -3.86
N ILE A 242 -15.50 -18.43 -2.61
CA ILE A 242 -14.53 -17.50 -2.02
C ILE A 242 -13.08 -18.03 -2.12
N LYS A 243 -12.87 -19.34 -1.91
CA LYS A 243 -11.55 -19.97 -1.99
C LYS A 243 -10.99 -19.94 -3.41
N ALA A 244 -11.80 -20.34 -4.39
CA ALA A 244 -11.43 -20.31 -5.80
C ALA A 244 -11.22 -18.88 -6.29
N ASN A 245 -12.06 -17.93 -5.89
CA ASN A 245 -11.92 -16.53 -6.22
C ASN A 245 -10.57 -15.95 -5.72
N GLY A 246 -10.19 -16.22 -4.47
CA GLY A 246 -8.88 -15.79 -3.93
C GLY A 246 -7.71 -16.37 -4.72
N LEU A 247 -7.77 -17.65 -5.09
CA LEU A 247 -6.72 -18.33 -5.85
C LEU A 247 -6.62 -17.80 -7.29
N PHE A 248 -7.72 -17.76 -8.03
CA PHE A 248 -7.70 -17.34 -9.44
C PHE A 248 -7.42 -15.84 -9.61
N SER A 249 -7.90 -15.00 -8.70
CA SER A 249 -7.58 -13.57 -8.70
C SER A 249 -6.10 -13.28 -8.42
N SER A 250 -5.35 -14.23 -7.87
CA SER A 250 -3.90 -14.08 -7.63
C SER A 250 -3.03 -14.38 -8.85
N LEU A 251 -3.52 -15.16 -9.84
CA LEU A 251 -2.74 -15.60 -11.00
C LEU A 251 -2.13 -14.49 -11.84
N PRO A 252 -2.84 -13.38 -12.17
CA PRO A 252 -2.26 -12.28 -12.94
C PRO A 252 -1.02 -11.65 -12.28
N TYR A 253 -0.96 -11.67 -10.94
CA TYR A 253 0.16 -11.12 -10.18
C TYR A 253 1.39 -12.02 -10.20
N LEU A 254 1.21 -13.33 -10.34
CA LEU A 254 2.30 -14.28 -10.55
C LEU A 254 2.88 -14.17 -11.97
N GLY A 255 2.02 -13.99 -12.98
CA GLY A 255 2.44 -13.86 -14.38
C GLY A 255 3.27 -12.62 -14.66
N LYS A 256 3.07 -11.51 -13.93
CA LYS A 256 3.84 -10.27 -14.08
C LYS A 256 5.34 -10.44 -13.81
N LYS A 257 5.74 -11.46 -13.06
CA LYS A 257 7.16 -11.76 -12.78
C LYS A 257 7.85 -12.47 -13.94
N CYS A 258 7.12 -13.29 -14.72
CA CYS A 258 7.72 -13.99 -15.87
C CYS A 258 8.04 -13.09 -17.06
N SER A 259 7.48 -11.89 -17.14
CA SER A 259 7.75 -10.95 -18.24
C SER A 259 8.86 -9.94 -17.92
N LEU A 260 9.45 -9.98 -16.72
CA LEU A 260 10.51 -9.08 -16.25
C LEU A 260 11.88 -9.78 -16.12
N CYS A 261 11.96 -11.07 -16.42
CA CYS A 261 13.17 -11.84 -16.68
C CYS A 261 13.36 -11.99 -18.18
#